data_b9ae238adecf52d432a104f681b89424
#
_entry.id   b9ae238adecf52d432a104f681b89424
#
_cell.length_a   1.000
_cell.length_b   1.000
_cell.length_c   1.000
_cell.angle_alpha   90.00
_cell.angle_beta   90.00
_cell.angle_gamma   90.00
#
_symmetry.space_group_name_H-M   'P 1'
#
loop_
_entity.id
_entity.type
_entity.pdbx_description
1 polymer ?
#
loop_
_entity_poly.entity_id
_entity_poly.type
_entity_poly.pdbx_seq_one_letter_code
_entity_poly.pdbx_strand_id
1 'polypeptide(L)'
;KEIDQEISRLLAMKEWMSQRKAKIQYMQKCDFSEIKVIYHPERYYLYEEFTDTDTTDKEFMLKINKLISKLEELDRGYDYDVAYMQFPQEIENSVYDGYHNAILLLQKKIQDVSVSVLPKGNYLSAYHVGHWENIGETYERLLAYIKEHKIKTEGNYLEYYVVDNFTAKQIEDYVTEISIKIQE
;
A
#
# COMPACT_ATOMS: atom_id res chain seq x y z
N LYS A 1 -0.20 -14.20 -32.16
CA LYS A 1 -0.87 -13.07 -31.45
C LYS A 1 -1.36 -13.50 -30.05
N GLU A 2 -2.20 -14.55 -29.91
CA GLU A 2 -2.62 -15.04 -28.57
C GLU A 2 -1.48 -15.62 -27.76
N ILE A 3 -0.63 -16.43 -28.40
CA ILE A 3 0.56 -17.01 -27.75
C ILE A 3 1.53 -15.90 -27.28
N ASP A 4 1.75 -14.88 -28.08
CA ASP A 4 2.63 -13.78 -27.71
C ASP A 4 2.08 -12.96 -26.53
N GLN A 5 0.76 -12.78 -26.49
CA GLN A 5 0.07 -12.14 -25.36
C GLN A 5 0.24 -12.96 -24.07
N GLU A 6 0.04 -14.29 -24.16
CA GLU A 6 0.20 -15.18 -23.00
C GLU A 6 1.66 -15.23 -22.51
N ILE A 7 2.63 -15.26 -23.42
CA ILE A 7 4.06 -15.16 -23.06
C ILE A 7 4.34 -13.85 -22.33
N SER A 8 3.84 -12.72 -22.85
CA SER A 8 4.02 -11.43 -22.21
C SER A 8 3.41 -11.36 -20.81
N ARG A 9 2.22 -11.95 -20.64
CA ARG A 9 1.54 -12.07 -19.36
C ARG A 9 2.35 -12.89 -18.35
N LEU A 10 2.85 -14.04 -18.76
CA LEU A 10 3.65 -14.93 -17.91
C LEU A 10 5.00 -14.30 -17.53
N LEU A 11 5.61 -13.54 -18.42
CA LEU A 11 6.84 -12.80 -18.12
C LEU A 11 6.59 -11.69 -17.10
N ALA A 12 5.52 -10.93 -17.23
CA ALA A 12 5.13 -9.90 -16.26
C ALA A 12 4.84 -10.52 -14.88
N MET A 13 4.12 -11.64 -14.83
CA MET A 13 3.88 -12.37 -13.59
C MET A 13 5.18 -12.85 -12.93
N LYS A 14 6.10 -13.41 -13.72
CA LYS A 14 7.41 -13.85 -13.22
C LYS A 14 8.21 -12.68 -12.64
N GLU A 15 8.20 -11.54 -13.30
CA GLU A 15 8.87 -10.33 -12.83
C GLU A 15 8.28 -9.84 -11.50
N TRP A 16 6.95 -9.71 -11.42
CA TRP A 16 6.24 -9.34 -10.20
C TRP A 16 6.56 -10.30 -9.03
N MET A 17 6.51 -11.63 -9.26
CA MET A 17 6.88 -12.61 -8.23
C MET A 17 8.33 -12.46 -7.77
N SER A 18 9.24 -12.15 -8.68
CA SER A 18 10.66 -11.95 -8.37
C SER A 18 10.88 -10.70 -7.51
N GLN A 19 10.21 -9.60 -7.84
CA GLN A 19 10.26 -8.36 -7.08
C GLN A 19 9.64 -8.55 -5.69
N ARG A 20 8.49 -9.22 -5.59
CA ARG A 20 7.85 -9.52 -4.31
C ARG A 20 8.73 -10.40 -3.42
N LYS A 21 9.35 -11.43 -3.99
CA LYS A 21 10.34 -12.27 -3.28
C LYS A 21 11.51 -11.45 -2.75
N ALA A 22 12.09 -10.59 -3.58
CA ALA A 22 13.20 -9.73 -3.18
C ALA A 22 12.80 -8.78 -2.04
N LYS A 23 11.58 -8.22 -2.10
CA LYS A 23 11.02 -7.36 -1.05
C LYS A 23 10.86 -8.10 0.26
N ILE A 24 10.28 -9.31 0.25
CA ILE A 24 10.15 -10.16 1.45
C ILE A 24 11.52 -10.49 2.04
N GLN A 25 12.50 -10.86 1.21
CA GLN A 25 13.86 -11.16 1.67
C GLN A 25 14.56 -9.92 2.26
N TYR A 26 14.30 -8.74 1.73
CA TYR A 26 14.77 -7.49 2.30
C TYR A 26 14.13 -7.23 3.67
N MET A 27 12.81 -7.41 3.78
CA MET A 27 12.08 -7.18 5.03
C MET A 27 12.53 -8.11 6.17
N GLN A 28 12.93 -9.35 5.87
CA GLN A 28 13.49 -10.27 6.88
C GLN A 28 14.78 -9.75 7.54
N LYS A 29 15.43 -8.75 6.96
CA LYS A 29 16.68 -8.13 7.46
C LYS A 29 16.44 -6.71 8.01
N CYS A 30 15.22 -6.20 7.91
CA CYS A 30 14.89 -4.86 8.38
C CYS A 30 14.66 -4.82 9.88
N ASP A 31 15.14 -3.76 10.49
CA ASP A 31 14.68 -3.36 11.82
C ASP A 31 13.36 -2.59 11.67
N PHE A 32 12.27 -3.21 12.10
CA PHE A 32 10.93 -2.62 12.01
C PHE A 32 10.65 -1.59 13.11
N SER A 33 11.55 -1.45 14.09
CA SER A 33 11.45 -0.39 15.10
C SER A 33 11.84 0.99 14.56
N GLU A 34 12.64 1.02 13.49
CA GLU A 34 13.13 2.26 12.89
C GLU A 34 12.05 2.93 12.02
N ILE A 35 11.97 4.26 12.14
CA ILE A 35 11.27 5.11 11.17
C ILE A 35 12.27 5.60 10.14
N LYS A 36 11.96 5.40 8.86
CA LYS A 36 12.89 5.65 7.76
C LYS A 36 12.36 6.75 6.84
N VAL A 37 13.28 7.51 6.26
CA VAL A 37 12.98 8.39 5.12
C VAL A 37 13.29 7.64 3.85
N ILE A 38 12.28 7.38 3.04
CA ILE A 38 12.38 6.63 1.78
C ILE A 38 11.97 7.54 0.63
N TYR A 39 12.86 7.68 -0.36
CA TYR A 39 12.51 8.36 -1.59
C TYR A 39 11.68 7.45 -2.49
N HIS A 40 10.51 7.92 -2.90
CA HIS A 40 9.68 7.25 -3.90
C HIS A 40 9.63 8.07 -5.20
N PRO A 41 9.76 7.43 -6.37
CA PRO A 41 9.40 8.07 -7.63
C PRO A 41 7.89 8.32 -7.68
N GLU A 42 7.43 9.03 -8.68
CA GLU A 42 6.00 9.17 -8.95
C GLU A 42 5.36 7.79 -9.14
N ARG A 43 4.26 7.53 -8.41
CA ARG A 43 3.52 6.26 -8.43
C ARG A 43 2.08 6.53 -8.84
N TYR A 44 1.46 5.57 -9.45
CA TYR A 44 0.09 5.66 -9.94
C TYR A 44 -0.79 4.69 -9.19
N TYR A 45 -2.08 5.00 -9.05
CA TYR A 45 -3.01 4.09 -8.38
C TYR A 45 -4.44 4.20 -8.92
N LEU A 46 -5.15 3.09 -8.83
CA LEU A 46 -6.60 3.04 -8.93
C LEU A 46 -7.17 2.95 -7.51
N TYR A 47 -8.37 3.46 -7.30
CA TYR A 47 -9.01 3.39 -6.00
C TYR A 47 -10.52 3.16 -6.11
N GLU A 48 -11.08 2.62 -5.04
CA GLU A 48 -12.51 2.59 -4.74
C GLU A 48 -12.70 3.20 -3.34
N GLU A 49 -13.68 4.08 -3.22
CA GLU A 49 -14.00 4.72 -1.96
C GLU A 49 -14.79 3.76 -1.06
N PHE A 50 -14.49 3.77 0.22
CA PHE A 50 -15.33 3.16 1.24
C PHE A 50 -16.45 4.10 1.61
N THR A 51 -17.60 3.53 1.96
CA THR A 51 -18.75 4.26 2.50
C THR A 51 -18.92 3.89 3.97
N ASP A 52 -19.67 4.66 4.72
CA ASP A 52 -19.95 4.41 6.15
C ASP A 52 -20.56 3.03 6.44
N THR A 53 -21.02 2.33 5.41
CA THR A 53 -21.56 0.97 5.50
C THR A 53 -20.53 -0.13 5.22
N ASP A 54 -19.35 0.23 4.70
CA ASP A 54 -18.29 -0.72 4.36
C ASP A 54 -17.41 -0.96 5.60
N THR A 55 -17.87 -1.81 6.53
CA THR A 55 -17.22 -2.00 7.84
C THR A 55 -16.65 -3.39 8.06
N THR A 56 -16.75 -4.28 7.07
CA THR A 56 -16.32 -5.68 7.20
C THR A 56 -15.20 -6.01 6.21
N ASP A 57 -14.36 -6.99 6.58
CA ASP A 57 -13.32 -7.55 5.70
C ASP A 57 -13.89 -8.00 4.34
N LYS A 58 -15.15 -8.47 4.32
CA LYS A 58 -15.82 -8.88 3.09
C LYS A 58 -16.05 -7.69 2.15
N GLU A 59 -16.48 -6.56 2.68
CA GLU A 59 -16.70 -5.33 1.89
C GLU A 59 -15.37 -4.78 1.39
N PHE A 60 -14.34 -4.83 2.23
CA PHE A 60 -12.96 -4.53 1.85
C PHE A 60 -12.51 -5.36 0.64
N MET A 61 -12.65 -6.68 0.72
CA MET A 61 -12.28 -7.59 -0.36
C MET A 61 -13.11 -7.36 -1.63
N LEU A 62 -14.38 -6.98 -1.50
CA LEU A 62 -15.23 -6.66 -2.66
C LEU A 62 -14.71 -5.43 -3.41
N LYS A 63 -14.26 -4.38 -2.71
CA LYS A 63 -13.68 -3.18 -3.34
C LYS A 63 -12.37 -3.53 -4.07
N ILE A 64 -11.48 -4.28 -3.42
CA ILE A 64 -10.24 -4.75 -4.04
C ILE A 64 -10.52 -5.61 -5.27
N ASN A 65 -11.42 -6.58 -5.18
CA ASN A 65 -11.77 -7.44 -6.32
C ASN A 65 -12.36 -6.65 -7.48
N LYS A 66 -13.16 -5.62 -7.21
CA LYS A 66 -13.67 -4.72 -8.25
C LYS A 66 -12.54 -4.00 -8.99
N LEU A 67 -11.54 -3.52 -8.27
CA LEU A 67 -10.36 -2.89 -8.86
C LEU A 67 -9.53 -3.89 -9.68
N ILE A 68 -9.34 -5.11 -9.17
CA ILE A 68 -8.61 -6.18 -9.85
C ILE A 68 -9.33 -6.54 -11.17
N SER A 69 -10.63 -6.76 -11.14
CA SER A 69 -11.42 -7.06 -12.34
C SER A 69 -11.29 -5.97 -13.40
N LYS A 70 -11.26 -4.72 -12.99
CA LYS A 70 -11.03 -3.58 -13.87
C LYS A 70 -9.66 -3.61 -14.55
N LEU A 71 -8.62 -4.06 -13.83
CA LEU A 71 -7.27 -4.26 -14.42
C LEU A 71 -7.22 -5.45 -15.36
N GLU A 72 -7.90 -6.55 -15.03
CA GLU A 72 -7.98 -7.74 -15.86
C GLU A 72 -8.67 -7.45 -17.20
N GLU A 73 -9.77 -6.69 -17.19
CA GLU A 73 -10.46 -6.23 -18.42
C GLU A 73 -9.54 -5.43 -19.34
N LEU A 74 -8.51 -4.78 -18.79
CA LEU A 74 -7.51 -4.01 -19.54
C LEU A 74 -6.33 -4.86 -20.01
N ASP A 75 -6.37 -6.19 -19.82
CA ASP A 75 -5.25 -7.11 -20.11
C ASP A 75 -3.92 -6.68 -19.46
N ARG A 76 -4.02 -6.11 -18.25
CA ARG A 76 -2.90 -5.52 -17.49
C ARG A 76 -2.55 -6.37 -16.28
N GLY A 77 -2.30 -7.62 -16.45
CA GLY A 77 -1.83 -8.59 -15.45
C GLY A 77 -1.35 -8.08 -14.07
N TYR A 78 -0.74 -8.90 -13.29
CA TYR A 78 -0.47 -8.80 -11.84
C TYR A 78 0.56 -7.71 -11.41
N ASP A 79 0.62 -6.55 -12.07
CA ASP A 79 1.62 -5.50 -11.79
C ASP A 79 1.06 -4.44 -10.82
N TYR A 80 0.50 -4.90 -9.69
CA TYR A 80 -0.06 -4.03 -8.65
C TYR A 80 0.23 -4.56 -7.24
N ASP A 81 0.19 -3.65 -6.28
CA ASP A 81 0.17 -3.95 -4.86
C ASP A 81 -1.10 -3.39 -4.21
N VAL A 82 -1.62 -4.08 -3.20
CA VAL A 82 -2.80 -3.63 -2.45
C VAL A 82 -2.36 -2.67 -1.35
N ALA A 83 -3.07 -1.56 -1.23
CA ALA A 83 -2.86 -0.59 -0.18
C ALA A 83 -4.19 0.07 0.24
N TYR A 84 -4.17 0.79 1.34
CA TYR A 84 -5.29 1.56 1.85
C TYR A 84 -4.84 2.97 2.17
N MET A 85 -5.78 3.90 2.11
CA MET A 85 -5.50 5.31 2.37
C MET A 85 -6.32 5.79 3.55
N GLN A 86 -5.67 6.55 4.44
CA GLN A 86 -6.31 7.19 5.57
C GLN A 86 -6.05 8.69 5.59
N PHE A 87 -7.01 9.47 6.07
CA PHE A 87 -6.88 10.91 6.18
C PHE A 87 -6.13 11.33 7.44
N PRO A 88 -5.25 12.35 7.35
CA PRO A 88 -4.50 12.83 8.51
C PRO A 88 -5.38 13.23 9.70
N GLN A 89 -6.54 13.82 9.44
CA GLN A 89 -7.45 14.27 10.49
C GLN A 89 -7.96 13.13 11.37
N GLU A 90 -8.17 11.94 10.82
CA GLU A 90 -8.62 10.78 11.58
C GLU A 90 -7.46 10.20 12.40
N ILE A 91 -6.29 10.10 11.78
CA ILE A 91 -5.08 9.65 12.48
C ILE A 91 -4.74 10.59 13.65
N GLU A 92 -4.84 11.91 13.45
CA GLU A 92 -4.65 12.91 14.52
C GLU A 92 -5.68 12.79 15.65
N ASN A 93 -6.89 12.31 15.34
CA ASN A 93 -7.95 12.03 16.32
C ASN A 93 -7.89 10.60 16.89
N SER A 94 -6.82 9.86 16.63
CA SER A 94 -6.62 8.47 17.08
C SER A 94 -7.66 7.48 16.51
N VAL A 95 -8.17 7.77 15.31
CA VAL A 95 -9.01 6.85 14.52
C VAL A 95 -8.13 6.16 13.49
N TYR A 96 -7.79 4.89 13.73
CA TYR A 96 -6.81 4.15 12.92
C TYR A 96 -7.45 3.10 12.00
N ASP A 97 -8.77 2.96 12.06
CA ASP A 97 -9.59 2.03 11.27
C ASP A 97 -10.56 2.74 10.31
N GLY A 98 -10.44 4.06 10.20
CA GLY A 98 -11.23 4.90 9.31
C GLY A 98 -10.76 4.86 7.87
N TYR A 99 -10.71 3.69 7.25
CA TYR A 99 -10.26 3.55 5.87
C TYR A 99 -11.18 4.25 4.88
N HIS A 100 -10.61 5.10 4.01
CA HIS A 100 -11.36 5.87 3.02
C HIS A 100 -11.29 5.28 1.63
N ASN A 101 -10.15 4.74 1.26
CA ASN A 101 -9.94 4.19 -0.07
C ASN A 101 -9.20 2.86 -0.04
N ALA A 102 -9.75 1.87 -0.75
CA ALA A 102 -8.99 0.72 -1.21
C ALA A 102 -8.21 1.12 -2.46
N ILE A 103 -6.95 0.75 -2.55
CA ILE A 103 -6.04 1.18 -3.60
C ILE A 103 -5.36 -0.03 -4.25
N LEU A 104 -5.25 -0.01 -5.56
CA LEU A 104 -4.24 -0.79 -6.28
C LEU A 104 -3.13 0.15 -6.73
N LEU A 105 -1.96 -0.01 -6.11
CA LEU A 105 -0.76 0.73 -6.44
C LEU A 105 -0.11 0.10 -7.67
N LEU A 106 0.06 0.89 -8.72
CA LEU A 106 0.54 0.43 -10.02
C LEU A 106 2.02 0.74 -10.19
N GLN A 107 2.76 -0.19 -10.76
CA GLN A 107 4.19 0.01 -11.06
C GLN A 107 4.39 0.97 -12.23
N LYS A 108 3.42 1.08 -13.14
CA LYS A 108 3.48 1.95 -14.31
C LYS A 108 2.13 2.62 -14.55
N LYS A 109 2.18 3.80 -15.18
CA LYS A 109 0.98 4.48 -15.65
C LYS A 109 0.27 3.64 -16.70
N ILE A 110 -1.03 3.44 -16.53
CA ILE A 110 -1.87 2.78 -17.52
C ILE A 110 -2.39 3.87 -18.46
N GLN A 111 -2.23 3.65 -19.77
CA GLN A 111 -2.85 4.50 -20.79
C GLN A 111 -4.34 4.19 -20.89
N ASP A 112 -5.12 5.17 -21.29
CA ASP A 112 -6.58 5.05 -21.52
C ASP A 112 -7.43 4.79 -20.26
N VAL A 113 -6.83 4.92 -19.07
CA VAL A 113 -7.51 4.85 -17.77
C VAL A 113 -7.17 6.06 -16.93
N SER A 114 -8.17 6.65 -16.31
CA SER A 114 -7.94 7.69 -15.31
C SER A 114 -7.31 7.05 -14.07
N VAL A 115 -6.06 7.39 -13.81
CA VAL A 115 -5.30 6.96 -12.64
C VAL A 115 -4.99 8.17 -11.76
N SER A 116 -5.01 7.97 -10.46
CA SER A 116 -4.53 8.95 -9.49
C SER A 116 -3.02 8.85 -9.31
N VAL A 117 -2.41 9.89 -8.75
CA VAL A 117 -0.95 10.01 -8.64
C VAL A 117 -0.55 10.20 -7.19
N LEU A 118 0.41 9.40 -6.74
CA LEU A 118 1.20 9.68 -5.54
C LEU A 118 2.46 10.42 -5.99
N PRO A 119 2.67 11.67 -5.55
CA PRO A 119 3.78 12.48 -6.02
C PRO A 119 5.13 11.88 -5.63
N LYS A 120 6.14 12.11 -6.46
CA LYS A 120 7.53 11.79 -6.11
C LYS A 120 7.98 12.60 -4.90
N GLY A 121 8.93 12.08 -4.14
CA GLY A 121 9.55 12.79 -3.02
C GLY A 121 9.94 11.86 -1.90
N ASN A 122 10.32 12.47 -0.78
CA ASN A 122 10.66 11.76 0.44
C ASN A 122 9.40 11.45 1.25
N TYR A 123 9.32 10.21 1.73
CA TYR A 123 8.24 9.73 2.58
C TYR A 123 8.83 9.24 3.90
N LEU A 124 8.18 9.56 5.00
CA LEU A 124 8.40 8.86 6.26
C LEU A 124 7.69 7.53 6.19
N SER A 125 8.40 6.45 6.52
CA SER A 125 7.87 5.09 6.55
C SER A 125 8.12 4.46 7.90
N ALA A 126 7.07 3.91 8.50
CA ALA A 126 7.11 3.09 9.70
C ALA A 126 6.51 1.71 9.37
N TYR A 127 6.98 0.67 10.06
CA TYR A 127 6.51 -0.69 9.83
C TYR A 127 5.73 -1.19 11.03
N HIS A 128 4.53 -1.71 10.76
CA HIS A 128 3.72 -2.45 11.70
C HIS A 128 3.92 -3.95 11.46
N VAL A 129 4.18 -4.69 12.53
CA VAL A 129 4.31 -6.16 12.47
C VAL A 129 3.18 -6.79 13.27
N GLY A 130 2.49 -7.73 12.65
CA GLY A 130 1.40 -8.46 13.28
C GLY A 130 0.02 -8.04 12.80
N HIS A 131 -0.96 -8.23 13.69
CA HIS A 131 -2.37 -8.01 13.38
C HIS A 131 -2.68 -6.50 13.21
N TRP A 132 -3.36 -6.15 12.14
CA TRP A 132 -3.74 -4.77 11.82
C TRP A 132 -4.58 -4.07 12.90
N GLU A 133 -5.29 -4.81 13.76
CA GLU A 133 -6.02 -4.24 14.91
C GLU A 133 -5.12 -3.42 15.86
N ASN A 134 -3.81 -3.73 15.90
CA ASN A 134 -2.84 -3.02 16.72
C ASN A 134 -2.06 -1.94 15.96
N ILE A 135 -2.48 -1.62 14.73
CA ILE A 135 -1.75 -0.67 13.85
C ILE A 135 -1.62 0.73 14.46
N GLY A 136 -2.54 1.08 15.38
CA GLY A 136 -2.52 2.33 16.13
C GLY A 136 -1.21 2.58 16.86
N GLU A 137 -0.58 1.56 17.43
CA GLU A 137 0.73 1.69 18.12
C GLU A 137 1.83 2.20 17.17
N THR A 138 1.76 1.79 15.91
CA THR A 138 2.72 2.24 14.88
C THR A 138 2.43 3.65 14.44
N TYR A 139 1.16 4.04 14.31
CA TYR A 139 0.76 5.42 14.06
C TYR A 139 1.21 6.35 15.18
N GLU A 140 0.98 5.99 16.44
CA GLU A 140 1.40 6.79 17.60
C GLU A 140 2.92 7.00 17.61
N ARG A 141 3.69 5.96 17.30
CA ARG A 141 5.15 6.05 17.16
C ARG A 141 5.55 6.98 16.02
N LEU A 142 4.89 6.89 14.85
CA LEU A 142 5.15 7.75 13.71
C LEU A 142 4.80 9.21 14.00
N LEU A 143 3.66 9.48 14.62
CA LEU A 143 3.24 10.82 15.03
C LEU A 143 4.19 11.44 16.07
N ALA A 144 4.64 10.64 17.05
CA ALA A 144 5.63 11.10 18.04
C ALA A 144 6.94 11.50 17.35
N TYR A 145 7.42 10.70 16.40
CA TYR A 145 8.62 10.99 15.61
C TYR A 145 8.47 12.28 14.79
N ILE A 146 7.34 12.45 14.09
CA ILE A 146 7.02 13.65 13.30
C ILE A 146 7.07 14.89 14.19
N LYS A 147 6.46 14.82 15.38
CA LYS A 147 6.41 15.92 16.35
C LYS A 147 7.80 16.26 16.91
N GLU A 148 8.55 15.25 17.34
CA GLU A 148 9.90 15.42 17.92
C GLU A 148 10.86 16.08 16.93
N HIS A 149 10.85 15.61 15.68
CA HIS A 149 11.75 16.12 14.64
C HIS A 149 11.19 17.32 13.88
N LYS A 150 9.98 17.79 14.26
CA LYS A 150 9.30 18.96 13.64
C LYS A 150 9.15 18.81 12.11
N ILE A 151 8.88 17.60 11.67
CA ILE A 151 8.71 17.29 10.25
C ILE A 151 7.33 17.77 9.81
N LYS A 152 7.27 18.45 8.67
CA LYS A 152 6.01 18.80 8.04
C LYS A 152 5.66 17.71 7.04
N THR A 153 4.44 17.24 7.09
CA THR A 153 3.93 16.22 6.18
C THR A 153 2.81 16.78 5.31
N GLU A 154 2.55 16.13 4.19
CA GLU A 154 1.47 16.49 3.27
C GLU A 154 0.81 15.25 2.67
N GLY A 155 -0.45 15.40 2.26
CA GLY A 155 -1.24 14.33 1.67
C GLY A 155 -1.81 13.37 2.70
N ASN A 156 -2.17 12.18 2.25
CA ASN A 156 -2.79 11.13 3.07
C ASN A 156 -1.77 10.08 3.48
N TYR A 157 -2.06 9.38 4.58
CA TYR A 157 -1.32 8.18 4.95
C TYR A 157 -1.65 7.04 4.00
N LEU A 158 -0.63 6.29 3.62
CA LEU A 158 -0.75 5.09 2.80
C LEU A 158 -0.32 3.88 3.64
N GLU A 159 -1.21 2.93 3.80
CA GLU A 159 -0.93 1.62 4.38
C GLU A 159 -0.72 0.62 3.24
N TYR A 160 0.45 0.07 3.17
CA TYR A 160 0.88 -0.83 2.12
C TYR A 160 1.21 -2.21 2.69
N TYR A 161 0.53 -3.24 2.22
CA TYR A 161 0.77 -4.61 2.67
C TYR A 161 2.02 -5.19 2.01
N VAL A 162 3.09 -5.30 2.80
CA VAL A 162 4.38 -5.85 2.36
C VAL A 162 4.40 -7.37 2.49
N VAL A 163 3.96 -7.86 3.65
CA VAL A 163 3.79 -9.29 3.95
C VAL A 163 2.36 -9.48 4.42
N ASP A 164 1.63 -10.33 3.75
CA ASP A 164 0.20 -10.56 3.92
C ASP A 164 -0.16 -12.05 3.92
N ASN A 165 -1.44 -12.37 3.89
CA ASN A 165 -1.98 -13.74 3.87
C ASN A 165 -1.56 -14.58 2.64
N PHE A 166 -1.05 -13.95 1.56
CA PHE A 166 -0.50 -14.67 0.41
C PHE A 166 0.97 -15.05 0.60
N THR A 167 1.65 -14.40 1.54
CA THR A 167 3.10 -14.48 1.70
C THR A 167 3.54 -15.00 3.06
N ALA A 168 2.70 -14.91 4.09
CA ALA A 168 2.93 -15.45 5.42
C ALA A 168 1.80 -16.41 5.85
N LYS A 169 2.14 -17.37 6.69
CA LYS A 169 1.18 -18.35 7.21
C LYS A 169 0.46 -17.88 8.46
N GLN A 170 1.11 -17.04 9.23
CA GLN A 170 0.61 -16.54 10.52
C GLN A 170 0.46 -15.04 10.46
N ILE A 171 -0.57 -14.52 11.11
CA ILE A 171 -0.90 -13.11 11.09
C ILE A 171 0.15 -12.28 11.86
N GLU A 172 0.84 -12.91 12.79
CA GLU A 172 1.94 -12.33 13.56
C GLU A 172 3.15 -11.99 12.67
N ASP A 173 3.26 -12.62 11.50
CA ASP A 173 4.32 -12.38 10.52
C ASP A 173 3.94 -11.31 9.48
N TYR A 174 2.73 -10.77 9.53
CA TYR A 174 2.31 -9.73 8.59
C TYR A 174 3.10 -8.45 8.82
N VAL A 175 3.38 -7.76 7.73
CA VAL A 175 4.10 -6.47 7.77
C VAL A 175 3.35 -5.46 6.91
N THR A 176 2.91 -4.39 7.55
CA THR A 176 2.30 -3.24 6.88
C THR A 176 3.23 -2.05 6.97
N GLU A 177 3.56 -1.45 5.83
CA GLU A 177 4.26 -0.17 5.78
C GLU A 177 3.23 0.97 5.85
N ILE A 178 3.40 1.86 6.82
CA ILE A 178 2.66 3.11 6.92
C ILE A 178 3.56 4.21 6.42
N SER A 179 3.13 4.97 5.42
CA SER A 179 3.93 6.05 4.86
C SER A 179 3.15 7.35 4.69
N ILE A 180 3.85 8.48 4.86
CA ILE A 180 3.34 9.84 4.65
C ILE A 180 4.39 10.70 3.97
N LYS A 181 3.98 11.50 2.99
CA LYS A 181 4.92 12.37 2.26
C LYS A 181 5.44 13.50 3.15
N ILE A 182 6.74 13.75 3.08
CA ILE A 182 7.39 14.91 3.71
C ILE A 182 7.16 16.12 2.81
N GLN A 183 6.74 17.23 3.38
CA GLN A 183 6.64 18.51 2.69
C GLN A 183 8.05 19.04 2.41
N GLU A 184 8.33 19.34 1.15
CA GLU A 184 9.60 19.94 0.72
C GLU A 184 9.65 21.46 0.97
#